data_652e1028ed8d5dc7c4bb75171fdc8601
#
_entry.id   652e1028ed8d5dc7c4bb75171fdc8601
#
_cell.length_a   1.000
_cell.length_b   1.000
_cell.length_c   1.000
_cell.angle_alpha   90.00
_cell.angle_beta   90.00
_cell.angle_gamma   90.00
#
_symmetry.space_group_name_H-M   'P 1'
#
loop_
_entity.id
_entity.type
_entity.pdbx_description
1 polymer ?
#
loop_
_entity_poly.entity_id
_entity_poly.type
_entity_poly.pdbx_seq_one_letter_code
_entity_poly.pdbx_strand_id
1 'polypeptide(L)'
;VNLERFIKQRKPQIDRQEQYTHQVMARRKKRDPRKGTGKKPKGSGRRLYTDENPKDTVRIKFATAKDARATVRKVKRVRKSYARKIQILTVGEQRARVMGKKTVASIFKSAKAGLRKAHNARTQKKKRRTKKKGR
;
A
#
# COMPACT_ATOMS: atom_id res chain seq x y z
N VAL A 1 8.87 -7.40 -65.46
CA VAL A 1 8.14 -6.85 -64.31
C VAL A 1 8.69 -7.53 -63.09
N ASN A 2 9.51 -6.81 -62.33
CA ASN A 2 10.13 -7.33 -61.12
C ASN A 2 9.11 -7.33 -59.97
N LEU A 3 8.41 -8.42 -59.76
CA LEU A 3 7.58 -8.68 -58.61
C LEU A 3 8.38 -8.61 -57.30
N GLU A 4 9.68 -8.90 -57.31
CA GLU A 4 10.56 -8.79 -56.15
C GLU A 4 10.74 -7.34 -55.65
N ARG A 5 10.69 -6.33 -56.53
CA ARG A 5 10.70 -4.93 -56.14
C ARG A 5 9.44 -4.51 -55.40
N PHE A 6 8.29 -5.10 -55.68
CA PHE A 6 7.01 -4.84 -55.02
C PHE A 6 6.96 -5.44 -53.61
N ILE A 7 7.61 -6.57 -53.39
CA ILE A 7 7.63 -7.27 -52.10
C ILE A 7 8.55 -6.57 -51.10
N LYS A 8 9.66 -6.00 -51.56
CA LYS A 8 10.62 -5.26 -50.71
C LYS A 8 10.11 -3.91 -50.19
N GLN A 9 9.07 -3.34 -50.78
CA GLN A 9 8.54 -2.03 -50.39
C GLN A 9 7.37 -2.10 -49.39
N ARG A 10 6.78 -3.27 -49.17
CA ARG A 10 5.82 -3.44 -48.09
C ARG A 10 6.55 -3.68 -46.78
N LYS A 11 7.01 -2.58 -46.15
CA LYS A 11 7.24 -2.62 -44.71
C LYS A 11 5.94 -3.07 -44.07
N PRO A 12 5.94 -4.11 -43.23
CA PRO A 12 4.73 -4.46 -42.53
C PRO A 12 4.23 -3.22 -41.77
N GLN A 13 3.07 -2.73 -42.15
CA GLN A 13 2.39 -1.72 -41.36
C GLN A 13 2.03 -2.40 -40.05
N ILE A 14 2.87 -2.19 -39.07
CA ILE A 14 2.57 -2.61 -37.70
C ILE A 14 1.36 -1.78 -37.28
N ASP A 15 0.25 -2.44 -37.03
CA ASP A 15 -0.99 -1.83 -36.61
C ASP A 15 -0.74 -0.91 -35.39
N ARG A 16 -1.37 0.25 -35.35
CA ARG A 16 -1.25 1.21 -34.24
C ARG A 16 -1.52 0.55 -32.87
N GLN A 17 -2.40 -0.44 -32.84
CA GLN A 17 -2.67 -1.20 -31.63
C GLN A 17 -1.50 -2.07 -31.18
N GLU A 18 -0.77 -2.69 -32.11
CA GLU A 18 0.43 -3.45 -31.78
C GLU A 18 1.58 -2.55 -31.30
N GLN A 19 1.73 -1.36 -31.88
CA GLN A 19 2.68 -0.37 -31.38
C GLN A 19 2.32 0.11 -29.97
N TYR A 20 1.04 0.32 -29.70
CA TYR A 20 0.56 0.74 -28.37
C TYR A 20 0.79 -0.36 -27.33
N THR A 21 0.47 -1.61 -27.64
CA THR A 21 0.72 -2.75 -26.75
C THR A 21 2.21 -2.98 -26.50
N HIS A 22 3.08 -2.83 -27.53
CA HIS A 22 4.53 -2.87 -27.34
C HIS A 22 5.06 -1.74 -26.47
N GLN A 23 4.57 -0.51 -26.62
CA GLN A 23 4.96 0.61 -25.77
C GLN A 23 4.48 0.45 -24.33
N VAL A 24 3.26 -0.04 -24.10
CA VAL A 24 2.72 -0.32 -22.77
C VAL A 24 3.47 -1.47 -22.09
N MET A 25 3.80 -2.54 -22.83
CA MET A 25 4.62 -3.65 -22.34
C MET A 25 6.06 -3.23 -22.02
N ALA A 26 6.67 -2.37 -22.86
CA ALA A 26 8.01 -1.82 -22.63
C ALA A 26 8.05 -0.93 -21.37
N ARG A 27 7.00 -0.14 -21.11
CA ARG A 27 6.86 0.66 -19.88
C ARG A 27 6.70 -0.23 -18.63
N ARG A 28 6.00 -1.36 -18.73
CA ARG A 28 5.88 -2.32 -17.63
C ARG A 28 7.20 -2.98 -17.24
N LYS A 29 8.09 -3.22 -18.20
CA LYS A 29 9.42 -3.80 -17.95
C LYS A 29 10.40 -2.86 -17.22
N LYS A 30 10.17 -1.56 -17.26
CA LYS A 30 11.02 -0.52 -16.63
C LYS A 30 10.69 -0.21 -15.18
N ARG A 31 9.73 -0.89 -14.54
CA ARG A 31 9.45 -0.71 -13.11
C ARG A 31 10.63 -1.22 -12.30
N ASP A 32 11.22 -0.32 -11.53
CA ASP A 32 12.26 -0.67 -10.57
C ASP A 32 11.74 -1.74 -9.59
N PRO A 33 12.36 -2.93 -9.54
CA PRO A 33 11.96 -3.97 -8.59
C PRO A 33 12.07 -3.55 -7.13
N ARG A 34 12.77 -2.44 -6.84
CA ARG A 34 12.79 -1.83 -5.50
C ARG A 34 11.44 -1.25 -5.07
N LYS A 35 10.54 -0.96 -6.01
CA LYS A 35 9.23 -0.38 -5.74
C LYS A 35 8.11 -1.40 -5.54
N GLY A 36 8.41 -2.58 -5.04
CA GLY A 36 7.39 -3.53 -4.59
C GLY A 36 6.59 -4.20 -5.69
N THR A 37 7.23 -4.60 -6.80
CA THR A 37 6.58 -5.37 -7.88
C THR A 37 6.30 -6.84 -7.54
N GLY A 38 6.49 -7.25 -6.29
CA GLY A 38 6.23 -8.60 -5.83
C GLY A 38 7.26 -9.65 -6.23
N LYS A 39 8.26 -9.33 -7.04
CA LYS A 39 9.32 -10.26 -7.44
C LYS A 39 10.66 -9.85 -6.86
N LYS A 40 11.23 -10.76 -6.07
CA LYS A 40 12.58 -10.62 -5.56
C LYS A 40 13.58 -10.87 -6.70
N PRO A 41 14.52 -9.96 -6.99
CA PRO A 41 15.57 -10.23 -7.97
C PRO A 41 16.39 -11.46 -7.56
N LYS A 42 16.63 -12.35 -8.50
CA LYS A 42 17.42 -13.58 -8.29
C LYS A 42 18.82 -13.18 -7.78
N GLY A 43 19.25 -13.74 -6.67
CA GLY A 43 20.56 -13.44 -6.07
C GLY A 43 20.65 -12.17 -5.21
N SER A 44 19.60 -11.36 -5.11
CA SER A 44 19.60 -10.22 -4.19
C SER A 44 19.14 -10.65 -2.79
N GLY A 45 19.85 -10.24 -1.74
CA GLY A 45 19.43 -10.41 -0.36
C GLY A 45 18.19 -9.57 0.04
N ARG A 46 17.56 -8.88 -0.91
CA ARG A 46 16.43 -7.97 -0.65
C ARG A 46 15.15 -8.73 -0.34
N ARG A 47 14.41 -8.24 0.63
CA ARG A 47 13.08 -8.74 0.96
C ARG A 47 12.09 -8.32 -0.14
N LEU A 48 10.99 -9.06 -0.26
CA LEU A 48 9.91 -8.81 -1.23
C LEU A 48 9.32 -7.39 -1.10
N TYR A 49 9.23 -6.90 0.12
CA TYR A 49 8.81 -5.54 0.45
C TYR A 49 9.97 -4.81 1.10
N THR A 50 10.55 -3.86 0.38
CA THR A 50 11.60 -2.99 0.88
C THR A 50 10.96 -1.72 1.41
N ASP A 51 11.21 -1.39 2.65
CA ASP A 51 10.82 -0.11 3.21
C ASP A 51 11.79 0.97 2.70
N GLU A 52 11.31 1.83 1.82
CA GLU A 52 12.12 2.89 1.22
C GLU A 52 12.52 3.97 2.24
N ASN A 53 11.75 4.13 3.29
CA ASN A 53 12.00 5.11 4.34
C ASN A 53 11.89 4.49 5.74
N PRO A 54 12.95 3.81 6.21
CA PRO A 54 12.93 3.15 7.52
C PRO A 54 12.74 4.10 8.71
N LYS A 55 13.03 5.40 8.54
CA LYS A 55 12.78 6.42 9.57
C LYS A 55 11.30 6.70 9.81
N ASP A 56 10.46 6.43 8.81
CA ASP A 56 9.00 6.61 8.87
C ASP A 56 8.25 5.38 9.41
N THR A 57 8.94 4.27 9.60
CA THR A 57 8.36 3.00 10.01
C THR A 57 8.07 2.97 11.51
N VAL A 58 6.83 2.69 11.86
CA VAL A 58 6.43 2.42 13.24
C VAL A 58 6.61 0.93 13.53
N ARG A 59 7.50 0.61 14.44
CA ARG A 59 7.73 -0.79 14.87
C ARG A 59 6.53 -1.31 15.65
N ILE A 60 6.02 -2.45 15.22
CA ILE A 60 4.86 -3.14 15.80
C ILE A 60 5.36 -4.34 16.59
N LYS A 61 4.93 -4.47 17.84
CA LYS A 61 5.09 -5.67 18.65
C LYS A 61 3.72 -6.35 18.84
N PHE A 62 3.65 -7.62 18.55
CA PHE A 62 2.40 -8.41 18.61
C PHE A 62 2.61 -9.84 19.15
N ALA A 63 3.70 -10.06 19.88
CA ALA A 63 4.01 -11.36 20.45
C ALA A 63 3.02 -11.76 21.56
N THR A 64 2.67 -10.83 22.44
CA THR A 64 1.73 -11.01 23.53
C THR A 64 0.64 -9.94 23.55
N ALA A 65 -0.42 -10.17 24.33
CA ALA A 65 -1.48 -9.17 24.51
C ALA A 65 -0.94 -7.85 25.10
N LYS A 66 0.03 -7.93 26.01
CA LYS A 66 0.70 -6.77 26.59
C LYS A 66 1.44 -5.95 25.53
N ASP A 67 2.17 -6.62 24.63
CA ASP A 67 2.88 -6.00 23.53
C ASP A 67 1.92 -5.34 22.53
N ALA A 68 0.80 -5.99 22.23
CA ALA A 68 -0.25 -5.44 21.38
C ALA A 68 -0.85 -4.16 21.95
N ARG A 69 -1.15 -4.12 23.24
CA ARG A 69 -1.66 -2.92 23.92
C ARG A 69 -0.64 -1.80 23.95
N ALA A 70 0.63 -2.10 24.17
CA ALA A 70 1.71 -1.13 24.10
C ALA A 70 1.86 -0.54 22.69
N THR A 71 1.77 -1.37 21.66
CA THR A 71 1.79 -0.95 20.25
C THR A 71 0.60 -0.04 19.93
N VAL A 72 -0.61 -0.39 20.37
CA VAL A 72 -1.80 0.44 20.18
C VAL A 72 -1.63 1.83 20.82
N ARG A 73 -1.12 1.90 22.03
CA ARG A 73 -0.82 3.18 22.70
C ARG A 73 0.20 3.99 21.94
N LYS A 74 1.26 3.35 21.44
CA LYS A 74 2.30 3.99 20.63
C LYS A 74 1.70 4.57 19.33
N VAL A 75 0.89 3.80 18.62
CA VAL A 75 0.24 4.24 17.37
C VAL A 75 -0.72 5.42 17.61
N LYS A 76 -1.44 5.43 18.70
CA LYS A 76 -2.31 6.56 19.07
C LYS A 76 -1.54 7.86 19.31
N ARG A 77 -0.33 7.79 19.86
CA ARG A 77 0.54 8.94 20.17
C ARG A 77 1.31 9.46 18.98
N VAL A 78 1.60 8.62 17.99
CA VAL A 78 2.41 9.01 16.83
C VAL A 78 1.71 10.09 16.02
N ARG A 79 2.47 11.10 15.57
CA ARG A 79 1.98 12.18 14.70
C ARG A 79 1.86 11.70 13.24
N LYS A 80 0.88 10.86 12.98
CA LYS A 80 0.58 10.36 11.65
C LYS A 80 -0.91 10.55 11.34
N SER A 81 -1.25 10.55 10.05
CA SER A 81 -2.63 10.63 9.60
C SER A 81 -3.46 9.46 10.12
N TYR A 82 -4.76 9.66 10.25
CA TYR A 82 -5.70 8.60 10.61
C TYR A 82 -5.58 7.38 9.69
N ALA A 83 -5.51 7.60 8.38
CA ALA A 83 -5.37 6.52 7.41
C ALA A 83 -4.10 5.67 7.65
N ARG A 84 -2.98 6.32 7.97
CA ARG A 84 -1.73 5.63 8.27
C ARG A 84 -1.80 4.81 9.56
N LYS A 85 -2.42 5.36 10.60
CA LYS A 85 -2.64 4.64 11.87
C LYS A 85 -3.48 3.38 11.65
N ILE A 86 -4.56 3.47 10.88
CA ILE A 86 -5.41 2.32 10.53
C ILE A 86 -4.62 1.28 9.73
N GLN A 87 -3.79 1.67 8.79
CA GLN A 87 -2.95 0.75 8.04
C GLN A 87 -1.99 -0.03 8.95
N ILE A 88 -1.32 0.65 9.88
CA ILE A 88 -0.40 0.03 10.83
C ILE A 88 -1.13 -1.01 11.69
N LEU A 89 -2.27 -0.66 12.24
CA LEU A 89 -3.08 -1.57 13.06
C LEU A 89 -3.64 -2.75 12.24
N THR A 90 -3.99 -2.52 10.99
CA THR A 90 -4.45 -3.59 10.08
C THR A 90 -3.36 -4.61 9.80
N VAL A 91 -2.13 -4.16 9.56
CA VAL A 91 -0.97 -5.05 9.39
C VAL A 91 -0.74 -5.89 10.65
N GLY A 92 -0.80 -5.29 11.82
CA GLY A 92 -0.65 -6.00 13.10
C GLY A 92 -1.76 -7.05 13.31
N GLU A 93 -3.00 -6.70 13.00
CA GLU A 93 -4.14 -7.63 13.07
C GLU A 93 -3.98 -8.82 12.13
N GLN A 94 -3.63 -8.58 10.88
CA GLN A 94 -3.44 -9.64 9.88
C GLN A 94 -2.31 -10.60 10.28
N ARG A 95 -1.18 -10.06 10.71
CA ARG A 95 -0.06 -10.89 11.20
C ARG A 95 -0.43 -11.74 12.42
N ALA A 96 -1.15 -11.15 13.36
CA ALA A 96 -1.64 -11.88 14.52
C ALA A 96 -2.60 -13.01 14.15
N ARG A 97 -3.49 -12.79 13.18
CA ARG A 97 -4.40 -13.82 12.66
C ARG A 97 -3.64 -14.99 12.02
N VAL A 98 -2.67 -14.68 11.16
CA VAL A 98 -1.84 -15.70 10.49
C VAL A 98 -1.08 -16.53 11.51
N MET A 99 -0.61 -15.94 12.61
CA MET A 99 0.07 -16.63 13.70
C MET A 99 -0.87 -17.34 14.70
N GLY A 100 -2.19 -17.29 14.48
CA GLY A 100 -3.19 -17.91 15.34
C GLY A 100 -3.43 -17.19 16.68
N LYS A 101 -2.95 -15.96 16.84
CA LYS A 101 -3.09 -15.16 18.07
C LYS A 101 -4.41 -14.38 18.06
N LYS A 102 -5.51 -15.03 18.37
CA LYS A 102 -6.86 -14.45 18.34
C LYS A 102 -7.01 -13.24 19.27
N THR A 103 -6.47 -13.32 20.49
CA THR A 103 -6.53 -12.23 21.47
C THR A 103 -5.82 -10.98 21.00
N VAL A 104 -4.62 -11.11 20.43
CA VAL A 104 -3.83 -10.01 19.87
C VAL A 104 -4.57 -9.38 18.68
N ALA A 105 -5.10 -10.18 17.77
CA ALA A 105 -5.89 -9.72 16.64
C ALA A 105 -7.14 -8.96 17.10
N SER A 106 -7.83 -9.42 18.13
CA SER A 106 -8.98 -8.75 18.74
C SER A 106 -8.61 -7.36 19.31
N ILE A 107 -7.46 -7.24 19.98
CA ILE A 107 -6.95 -5.97 20.51
C ILE A 107 -6.74 -4.95 19.38
N PHE A 108 -6.09 -5.34 18.28
CA PHE A 108 -5.89 -4.46 17.13
C PHE A 108 -7.20 -4.08 16.44
N LYS A 109 -8.14 -5.02 16.32
CA LYS A 109 -9.47 -4.77 15.77
C LYS A 109 -10.24 -3.74 16.60
N SER A 110 -10.26 -3.89 17.91
CA SER A 110 -10.89 -2.94 18.84
C SER A 110 -10.25 -1.55 18.78
N ALA A 111 -8.92 -1.49 18.66
CA ALA A 111 -8.19 -0.24 18.51
C ALA A 111 -8.56 0.50 17.21
N LYS A 112 -8.70 -0.22 16.10
CA LYS A 112 -9.17 0.35 14.83
C LYS A 112 -10.58 0.92 14.95
N ALA A 113 -11.49 0.18 15.57
CA ALA A 113 -12.86 0.64 15.81
C ALA A 113 -12.90 1.93 16.64
N GLY A 114 -12.10 2.00 17.71
CA GLY A 114 -11.97 3.18 18.55
C GLY A 114 -11.44 4.41 17.81
N LEU A 115 -10.39 4.23 17.00
CA LEU A 115 -9.84 5.31 16.16
C LEU A 115 -10.84 5.80 15.11
N ARG A 116 -11.57 4.90 14.48
CA ARG A 116 -12.64 5.25 13.53
C ARG A 116 -13.72 6.08 14.16
N LYS A 117 -14.19 5.66 15.33
CA LYS A 117 -15.21 6.40 16.10
C LYS A 117 -14.74 7.81 16.46
N ALA A 118 -13.52 7.95 16.96
CA ALA A 118 -12.94 9.25 17.31
C ALA A 118 -12.75 10.14 16.07
N HIS A 119 -12.31 9.58 14.96
CA HIS A 119 -12.16 10.31 13.70
C HIS A 119 -13.50 10.82 13.16
N ASN A 120 -14.52 9.98 13.15
CA ASN A 120 -15.86 10.36 12.70
C ASN A 120 -16.44 11.46 13.58
N ALA A 121 -16.31 11.39 14.90
CA ALA A 121 -16.76 12.43 15.82
C ALA A 121 -16.08 13.79 15.54
N ARG A 122 -14.76 13.80 15.30
CA ARG A 122 -14.01 15.01 14.93
C ARG A 122 -14.48 15.59 13.60
N THR A 123 -14.71 14.75 12.61
CA THR A 123 -15.18 15.17 11.28
C THR A 123 -16.58 15.78 11.37
N GLN A 124 -17.50 15.18 12.12
CA GLN A 124 -18.83 15.72 12.34
C GLN A 124 -18.79 17.08 13.06
N LYS A 125 -17.97 17.20 14.10
CA LYS A 125 -17.77 18.46 14.82
C LYS A 125 -17.24 19.57 13.90
N LYS A 126 -16.29 19.24 13.02
CA LYS A 126 -15.73 20.17 12.02
C LYS A 126 -16.82 20.63 11.04
N LYS A 127 -17.61 19.71 10.48
CA LYS A 127 -18.73 20.05 9.59
C LYS A 127 -19.77 20.96 10.23
N ARG A 128 -20.11 20.73 11.50
CA ARG A 128 -21.05 21.61 12.23
C ARG A 128 -20.49 23.03 12.42
N ARG A 129 -19.19 23.16 12.71
CA ARG A 129 -18.52 24.46 12.87
C ARG A 129 -18.49 25.26 11.57
N THR A 130 -18.15 24.62 10.45
CA THR A 130 -18.14 25.28 9.14
C THR A 130 -19.52 25.72 8.71
N LYS A 131 -20.56 24.90 8.91
CA LYS A 131 -21.95 25.27 8.61
C LYS A 131 -22.45 26.46 9.44
N LYS A 132 -22.01 26.59 10.71
CA LYS A 132 -22.38 27.72 11.57
C LYS A 132 -21.69 29.03 11.19
N LYS A 133 -20.46 28.96 10.61
CA LYS A 133 -19.68 30.13 10.21
C LYS A 133 -20.10 30.71 8.85
N GLY A 134 -20.80 29.93 8.02
CA GLY A 134 -21.30 30.33 6.69
C GLY A 134 -22.74 30.86 6.69
N ARG A 135 -23.34 31.08 7.86
CA ARG A 135 -24.59 31.80 8.07
C ARG A 135 -24.28 33.15 8.73
#